data_95b49b231df5492d953e51ab783cdaae
#
_entry.id   95b49b231df5492d953e51ab783cdaae
#
_cell.length_a   1.000
_cell.length_b   1.000
_cell.length_c   1.000
_cell.angle_alpha   90.00
_cell.angle_beta   90.00
_cell.angle_gamma   90.00
#
_symmetry.space_group_name_H-M   'P 1'
#
loop_
_entity.id
_entity.type
_entity.pdbx_description
1 polymer ?
#
loop_
_entity_poly.entity_id
_entity_poly.type
_entity_poly.pdbx_seq_one_letter_code
_entity_poly.pdbx_strand_id
1 'polypeptide(L)'
;TGSLSEPQCNCTGWNMSMKVAVVTGANKGIGLAIVKGLCKAGYSGDVLLTARSEALGKEAVELVKAEGFKNVVFHRLDICDQGSNQVLAKFLKEKYGGLDVLINNAGIAYKVNATEPFGEQAEVTMRTNFWGTLWVCHALFPLLRSNARVVNVSSFVSKQCLDKCSPELQAKLRRTNISEEELCLMMGEFVTAAQSGTHEAQGWPNSAYGTSKIGVTVLSRIQAHVLNETRAGDGILLNACCPGWVRTDMAGPKAPKSPEEGAETPVYLAMLQEGAKEPHGQFVSEKVVQEW
;
A
#
# COMPACT_ATOMS: atom_id res chain seq x y z
N THR A 1 63.51 -13.50 10.20
CA THR A 1 62.32 -12.91 10.85
C THR A 1 61.50 -12.19 9.74
N GLY A 2 60.64 -12.93 9.07
CA GLY A 2 59.73 -12.42 8.06
C GLY A 2 58.34 -12.30 8.67
N SER A 3 57.81 -11.09 8.75
CA SER A 3 56.42 -10.84 9.14
C SER A 3 55.53 -11.12 7.95
N LEU A 4 54.65 -12.12 8.09
CA LEU A 4 53.54 -12.36 7.17
C LEU A 4 52.47 -11.29 7.43
N SER A 5 52.26 -10.43 6.45
CA SER A 5 51.13 -9.50 6.44
C SER A 5 49.84 -10.28 6.09
N GLU A 6 48.86 -10.27 6.98
CA GLU A 6 47.52 -10.79 6.72
C GLU A 6 46.87 -10.02 5.58
N PRO A 7 46.12 -10.70 4.69
CA PRO A 7 45.37 -10.02 3.65
C PRO A 7 44.20 -9.26 4.28
N GLN A 8 44.20 -7.94 4.16
CA GLN A 8 43.04 -7.09 4.47
C GLN A 8 41.89 -7.49 3.57
N CYS A 9 40.86 -8.07 4.16
CA CYS A 9 39.58 -8.31 3.49
C CYS A 9 38.95 -6.96 3.19
N ASN A 10 39.03 -6.52 1.94
CA ASN A 10 38.30 -5.36 1.44
C ASN A 10 36.82 -5.73 1.37
N CYS A 11 36.11 -5.63 2.49
CA CYS A 11 34.67 -5.57 2.49
C CYS A 11 34.28 -4.30 1.77
N THR A 12 33.91 -4.43 0.50
CA THR A 12 33.28 -3.37 -0.29
C THR A 12 32.09 -2.83 0.49
N GLY A 13 32.23 -1.62 1.04
CA GLY A 13 31.21 -0.95 1.80
C GLY A 13 29.95 -0.77 0.95
N TRP A 14 28.95 -1.58 1.23
CA TRP A 14 27.60 -1.34 0.75
C TRP A 14 27.18 0.04 1.26
N ASN A 15 26.79 0.89 0.35
CA ASN A 15 26.35 2.25 0.68
C ASN A 15 25.01 2.17 1.44
N MET A 16 25.06 1.89 2.76
CA MET A 16 23.92 1.69 3.66
C MET A 16 23.07 2.95 3.88
N SER A 17 23.34 4.03 3.13
CA SER A 17 22.66 5.32 3.26
C SER A 17 21.68 5.62 2.12
N MET A 18 21.59 4.78 1.07
CA MET A 18 20.69 5.07 -0.05
C MET A 18 19.23 4.82 0.34
N LYS A 19 18.41 5.87 0.26
CA LYS A 19 16.97 5.78 0.52
C LYS A 19 16.28 4.95 -0.56
N VAL A 20 15.20 4.27 -0.19
CA VAL A 20 14.40 3.47 -1.11
C VAL A 20 12.91 3.63 -0.84
N ALA A 21 12.15 3.85 -1.92
CA ALA A 21 10.69 3.83 -1.93
C ALA A 21 10.19 2.61 -2.69
N VAL A 22 9.14 1.94 -2.18
CA VAL A 22 8.45 0.85 -2.86
C VAL A 22 7.04 1.27 -3.19
N VAL A 23 6.62 1.11 -4.45
CA VAL A 23 5.24 1.33 -4.90
C VAL A 23 4.69 0.04 -5.47
N THR A 24 3.62 -0.50 -4.88
CA THR A 24 3.01 -1.75 -5.34
C THR A 24 2.01 -1.50 -6.48
N GLY A 25 1.94 -2.42 -7.45
CA GLY A 25 1.03 -2.31 -8.59
C GLY A 25 1.30 -1.07 -9.46
N ALA A 26 2.58 -0.81 -9.75
CA ALA A 26 3.01 0.48 -10.27
C ALA A 26 3.32 0.49 -11.78
N ASN A 27 2.98 -0.56 -12.52
CA ASN A 27 3.22 -0.62 -13.97
C ASN A 27 2.25 0.22 -14.81
N LYS A 28 1.17 0.74 -14.23
CA LYS A 28 0.17 1.58 -14.90
C LYS A 28 -0.66 2.41 -13.91
N GLY A 29 -1.52 3.27 -14.45
CA GLY A 29 -2.53 4.01 -13.69
C GLY A 29 -1.94 4.85 -12.55
N ILE A 30 -2.62 4.85 -11.40
CA ILE A 30 -2.23 5.65 -10.23
C ILE A 30 -0.84 5.22 -9.73
N GLY A 31 -0.52 3.92 -9.69
CA GLY A 31 0.78 3.45 -9.22
C GLY A 31 1.95 3.98 -10.04
N LEU A 32 1.83 3.99 -11.37
CA LEU A 32 2.83 4.58 -12.26
C LEU A 32 2.93 6.10 -12.06
N ALA A 33 1.81 6.77 -11.91
CA ALA A 33 1.77 8.20 -11.63
C ALA A 33 2.41 8.54 -10.26
N ILE A 34 2.26 7.69 -9.25
CA ILE A 34 2.94 7.83 -7.95
C ILE A 34 4.45 7.72 -8.13
N VAL A 35 4.95 6.72 -8.87
CA VAL A 35 6.39 6.59 -9.16
C VAL A 35 6.93 7.86 -9.82
N LYS A 36 6.26 8.36 -10.86
CA LYS A 36 6.62 9.63 -11.52
C LYS A 36 6.53 10.81 -10.55
N GLY A 37 5.49 10.86 -9.73
CA GLY A 37 5.27 11.92 -8.74
C GLY A 37 6.39 11.99 -7.69
N LEU A 38 6.85 10.85 -7.16
CA LEU A 38 8.00 10.79 -6.26
C LEU A 38 9.28 11.34 -6.92
N CYS A 39 9.55 10.93 -8.17
CA CYS A 39 10.69 11.43 -8.92
C CYS A 39 10.60 12.94 -9.15
N LYS A 40 9.45 13.45 -9.58
CA LYS A 40 9.19 14.89 -9.78
C LYS A 40 9.32 15.70 -8.48
N ALA A 41 8.91 15.11 -7.36
CA ALA A 41 9.04 15.73 -6.03
C ALA A 41 10.49 15.70 -5.49
N GLY A 42 11.44 15.14 -6.23
CA GLY A 42 12.86 15.10 -5.86
C GLY A 42 13.19 14.03 -4.81
N TYR A 43 12.47 12.89 -4.79
CA TYR A 43 12.85 11.79 -3.90
C TYR A 43 14.30 11.37 -4.15
N SER A 44 15.13 11.44 -3.11
CA SER A 44 16.60 11.35 -3.21
C SER A 44 17.16 9.92 -3.26
N GLY A 45 16.28 8.90 -3.31
CA GLY A 45 16.66 7.49 -3.35
C GLY A 45 16.12 6.77 -4.58
N ASP A 46 16.31 5.44 -4.61
CA ASP A 46 15.71 4.61 -5.64
C ASP A 46 14.19 4.47 -5.40
N VAL A 47 13.42 4.55 -6.48
CA VAL A 47 11.99 4.27 -6.50
C VAL A 47 11.75 2.90 -7.14
N LEU A 48 11.38 1.90 -6.35
CA LEU A 48 11.04 0.58 -6.83
C LEU A 48 9.62 0.57 -7.39
N LEU A 49 9.54 0.48 -8.70
CA LEU A 49 8.32 0.20 -9.44
C LEU A 49 8.08 -1.32 -9.38
N THR A 50 7.05 -1.76 -8.67
CA THR A 50 6.77 -3.19 -8.55
C THR A 50 5.48 -3.60 -9.25
N ALA A 51 5.49 -4.77 -9.88
CA ALA A 51 4.36 -5.34 -10.61
C ALA A 51 4.48 -6.87 -10.72
N ARG A 52 3.36 -7.57 -10.91
CA ARG A 52 3.33 -9.03 -11.11
C ARG A 52 3.99 -9.45 -12.42
N SER A 53 3.71 -8.72 -13.49
CA SER A 53 4.27 -8.95 -14.82
C SER A 53 5.62 -8.27 -14.96
N GLU A 54 6.67 -9.07 -15.14
CA GLU A 54 8.02 -8.57 -15.35
C GLU A 54 8.12 -7.74 -16.63
N ALA A 55 7.49 -8.19 -17.72
CA ALA A 55 7.52 -7.49 -19.00
C ALA A 55 6.88 -6.10 -18.89
N LEU A 56 5.65 -6.02 -18.38
CA LEU A 56 4.95 -4.73 -18.21
C LEU A 56 5.64 -3.81 -17.19
N GLY A 57 6.27 -4.38 -16.17
CA GLY A 57 7.01 -3.59 -15.19
C GLY A 57 8.29 -2.99 -15.76
N LYS A 58 9.05 -3.76 -16.54
CA LYS A 58 10.25 -3.26 -17.23
C LYS A 58 9.89 -2.19 -18.27
N GLU A 59 8.85 -2.42 -19.05
CA GLU A 59 8.34 -1.42 -20.00
C GLU A 59 7.99 -0.11 -19.30
N ALA A 60 7.27 -0.18 -18.19
CA ALA A 60 6.90 1.01 -17.40
C ALA A 60 8.14 1.75 -16.86
N VAL A 61 9.19 1.04 -16.43
CA VAL A 61 10.45 1.67 -16.02
C VAL A 61 11.12 2.40 -17.17
N GLU A 62 11.17 1.81 -18.37
CA GLU A 62 11.78 2.47 -19.53
C GLU A 62 10.97 3.73 -19.96
N LEU A 63 9.63 3.71 -19.85
CA LEU A 63 8.81 4.91 -20.06
C LEU A 63 9.18 6.03 -19.07
N VAL A 64 9.35 5.70 -17.79
CA VAL A 64 9.72 6.69 -16.77
C VAL A 64 11.14 7.22 -16.99
N LYS A 65 12.07 6.35 -17.36
CA LYS A 65 13.45 6.76 -17.71
C LYS A 65 13.52 7.65 -18.94
N ALA A 66 12.68 7.40 -19.93
CA ALA A 66 12.58 8.24 -21.14
C ALA A 66 12.08 9.67 -20.80
N GLU A 67 11.35 9.85 -19.71
CA GLU A 67 10.97 11.16 -19.17
C GLU A 67 12.11 11.86 -18.39
N GLY A 68 13.29 11.22 -18.29
CA GLY A 68 14.48 11.79 -17.63
C GLY A 68 14.72 11.33 -16.19
N PHE A 69 13.85 10.48 -15.62
CA PHE A 69 13.98 9.96 -14.24
C PHE A 69 14.85 8.71 -14.23
N LYS A 70 16.06 8.77 -13.69
CA LYS A 70 17.05 7.68 -13.73
C LYS A 70 17.00 6.76 -12.50
N ASN A 71 16.37 7.18 -11.41
CA ASN A 71 16.36 6.51 -10.13
C ASN A 71 15.16 5.53 -9.96
N VAL A 72 14.60 5.02 -11.06
CA VAL A 72 13.51 4.05 -11.04
C VAL A 72 14.04 2.67 -11.37
N VAL A 73 13.73 1.70 -10.49
CA VAL A 73 14.19 0.31 -10.58
C VAL A 73 12.98 -0.61 -10.58
N PHE A 74 12.97 -1.61 -11.46
CA PHE A 74 11.92 -2.63 -11.44
C PHE A 74 12.23 -3.73 -10.43
N HIS A 75 11.20 -4.18 -9.69
CA HIS A 75 11.23 -5.43 -8.94
C HIS A 75 9.91 -6.17 -9.12
N ARG A 76 9.96 -7.47 -9.42
CA ARG A 76 8.75 -8.29 -9.52
C ARG A 76 8.11 -8.43 -8.14
N LEU A 77 6.78 -8.23 -8.06
CA LEU A 77 6.01 -8.42 -6.85
C LEU A 77 4.59 -8.84 -7.18
N ASP A 78 4.18 -10.00 -6.68
CA ASP A 78 2.77 -10.36 -6.52
C ASP A 78 2.41 -10.26 -5.04
N ILE A 79 1.59 -9.27 -4.68
CA ILE A 79 1.21 -9.04 -3.29
C ILE A 79 0.40 -10.20 -2.69
N CYS A 80 -0.23 -11.03 -3.52
CA CYS A 80 -0.99 -12.21 -3.10
C CYS A 80 -0.12 -13.47 -2.91
N ASP A 81 1.17 -13.39 -3.22
CA ASP A 81 2.15 -14.46 -3.04
C ASP A 81 3.14 -14.07 -1.92
N GLN A 82 2.99 -14.71 -0.76
CA GLN A 82 3.85 -14.44 0.39
C GLN A 82 5.34 -14.75 0.09
N GLY A 83 5.63 -15.73 -0.76
CA GLY A 83 6.98 -16.01 -1.22
C GLY A 83 7.56 -14.82 -2.01
N SER A 84 6.76 -14.21 -2.90
CA SER A 84 7.12 -13.00 -3.63
C SER A 84 7.39 -11.83 -2.69
N ASN A 85 6.58 -11.66 -1.64
CA ASN A 85 6.77 -10.62 -0.62
C ASN A 85 8.10 -10.82 0.14
N GLN A 86 8.45 -12.06 0.50
CA GLN A 86 9.72 -12.37 1.17
C GLN A 86 10.93 -12.15 0.27
N VAL A 87 10.83 -12.44 -1.03
CA VAL A 87 11.89 -12.15 -2.01
C VAL A 87 12.17 -10.65 -2.07
N LEU A 88 11.12 -9.81 -2.12
CA LEU A 88 11.29 -8.37 -2.05
C LEU A 88 11.91 -7.91 -0.73
N ALA A 89 11.45 -8.45 0.40
CA ALA A 89 11.99 -8.12 1.71
C ALA A 89 13.51 -8.44 1.80
N LYS A 90 13.90 -9.62 1.31
CA LYS A 90 15.31 -10.01 1.24
C LYS A 90 16.11 -9.05 0.37
N PHE A 91 15.62 -8.73 -0.82
CA PHE A 91 16.27 -7.79 -1.74
C PHE A 91 16.46 -6.40 -1.10
N LEU A 92 15.44 -5.86 -0.42
CA LEU A 92 15.52 -4.58 0.28
C LEU A 92 16.56 -4.61 1.39
N LYS A 93 16.58 -5.68 2.20
CA LYS A 93 17.54 -5.87 3.27
C LYS A 93 18.98 -5.93 2.75
N GLU A 94 19.22 -6.72 1.70
CA GLU A 94 20.55 -6.95 1.15
C GLU A 94 21.10 -5.73 0.39
N LYS A 95 20.25 -5.06 -0.41
CA LYS A 95 20.70 -3.94 -1.25
C LYS A 95 20.68 -2.60 -0.54
N TYR A 96 19.66 -2.35 0.29
CA TYR A 96 19.45 -1.03 0.91
C TYR A 96 19.60 -1.03 2.42
N GLY A 97 19.54 -2.19 3.07
CA GLY A 97 19.59 -2.31 4.54
C GLY A 97 18.30 -1.87 5.26
N GLY A 98 17.24 -1.51 4.52
CA GLY A 98 15.96 -1.06 5.09
C GLY A 98 15.04 -0.45 4.06
N LEU A 99 13.96 0.19 4.53
CA LEU A 99 12.89 0.78 3.70
C LEU A 99 12.48 2.13 4.25
N ASP A 100 12.43 3.15 3.41
CA ASP A 100 12.08 4.52 3.80
C ASP A 100 10.63 4.88 3.44
N VAL A 101 10.13 4.38 2.30
CA VAL A 101 8.75 4.65 1.85
C VAL A 101 8.11 3.38 1.32
N LEU A 102 6.91 3.06 1.82
CA LEU A 102 6.05 2.01 1.30
C LEU A 102 4.71 2.60 0.86
N ILE A 103 4.36 2.44 -0.41
CA ILE A 103 3.05 2.82 -0.93
C ILE A 103 2.33 1.58 -1.43
N ASN A 104 1.38 1.10 -0.64
CA ASN A 104 0.49 -0.01 -0.97
C ASN A 104 -0.63 0.51 -1.87
N ASN A 105 -0.37 0.49 -3.18
CA ASN A 105 -1.32 0.95 -4.19
C ASN A 105 -1.98 -0.21 -4.95
N ALA A 106 -1.35 -1.38 -5.03
CA ALA A 106 -1.91 -2.53 -5.74
C ALA A 106 -3.32 -2.86 -5.26
N GLY A 107 -4.23 -3.04 -6.19
CA GLY A 107 -5.63 -3.38 -5.89
C GLY A 107 -6.42 -3.63 -7.16
N ILE A 108 -7.57 -4.25 -6.98
CA ILE A 108 -8.53 -4.57 -8.05
C ILE A 108 -9.95 -4.13 -7.67
N ALA A 109 -10.78 -3.97 -8.67
CA ALA A 109 -12.22 -3.91 -8.55
C ALA A 109 -12.84 -4.63 -9.75
N TYR A 110 -13.90 -5.37 -9.54
CA TYR A 110 -14.73 -5.87 -10.62
C TYR A 110 -15.51 -4.73 -11.25
N LYS A 111 -15.76 -4.82 -12.55
CA LYS A 111 -16.57 -3.83 -13.25
C LYS A 111 -18.03 -3.92 -12.81
N VAL A 112 -18.77 -2.82 -12.94
CA VAL A 112 -20.20 -2.78 -12.56
C VAL A 112 -21.04 -3.82 -13.32
N ASN A 113 -20.65 -4.19 -14.53
CA ASN A 113 -21.30 -5.21 -15.34
C ASN A 113 -20.60 -6.57 -15.30
N ALA A 114 -19.79 -6.83 -14.26
CA ALA A 114 -19.19 -8.13 -14.04
C ALA A 114 -20.27 -9.20 -13.85
N THR A 115 -20.05 -10.36 -14.43
CA THR A 115 -21.00 -11.49 -14.42
C THR A 115 -20.65 -12.57 -13.40
N GLU A 116 -19.46 -12.46 -12.79
CA GLU A 116 -18.99 -13.37 -11.77
C GLU A 116 -19.89 -13.31 -10.53
N PRO A 117 -20.19 -14.46 -9.88
CA PRO A 117 -20.97 -14.48 -8.65
C PRO A 117 -20.38 -13.55 -7.58
N PHE A 118 -21.24 -12.89 -6.80
CA PHE A 118 -20.78 -11.93 -5.79
C PHE A 118 -19.80 -12.53 -4.77
N GLY A 119 -20.01 -13.81 -4.38
CA GLY A 119 -19.10 -14.53 -3.49
C GLY A 119 -17.68 -14.65 -4.07
N GLU A 120 -17.54 -14.90 -5.38
CA GLU A 120 -16.25 -14.91 -6.07
C GLU A 120 -15.63 -13.52 -6.13
N GLN A 121 -16.44 -12.50 -6.47
CA GLN A 121 -15.97 -11.11 -6.45
C GLN A 121 -15.46 -10.71 -5.06
N ALA A 122 -16.16 -11.09 -3.99
CA ALA A 122 -15.77 -10.82 -2.61
C ALA A 122 -14.44 -11.50 -2.27
N GLU A 123 -14.30 -12.79 -2.54
CA GLU A 123 -13.10 -13.56 -2.24
C GLU A 123 -11.87 -13.00 -2.96
N VAL A 124 -11.94 -12.82 -4.28
CA VAL A 124 -10.81 -12.36 -5.10
C VAL A 124 -10.43 -10.91 -4.75
N THR A 125 -11.43 -10.05 -4.53
CA THR A 125 -11.19 -8.64 -4.15
C THR A 125 -10.55 -8.53 -2.76
N MET A 126 -11.07 -9.28 -1.80
CA MET A 126 -10.54 -9.28 -0.43
C MET A 126 -9.12 -9.85 -0.39
N ARG A 127 -8.89 -10.97 -1.09
CA ARG A 127 -7.56 -11.58 -1.19
C ARG A 127 -6.52 -10.59 -1.70
N THR A 128 -6.87 -9.80 -2.72
CA THR A 128 -5.94 -8.84 -3.31
C THR A 128 -5.82 -7.56 -2.48
N ASN A 129 -6.95 -6.89 -2.21
CA ASN A 129 -6.92 -5.55 -1.65
C ASN A 129 -6.59 -5.52 -0.16
N PHE A 130 -7.12 -6.46 0.61
CA PHE A 130 -6.94 -6.51 2.06
C PHE A 130 -5.78 -7.42 2.44
N TRP A 131 -5.90 -8.74 2.20
CA TRP A 131 -4.85 -9.68 2.62
C TRP A 131 -3.55 -9.47 1.87
N GLY A 132 -3.57 -9.15 0.58
CA GLY A 132 -2.35 -8.83 -0.17
C GLY A 132 -1.62 -7.63 0.42
N THR A 133 -2.33 -6.56 0.79
CA THR A 133 -1.76 -5.41 1.50
C THR A 133 -1.20 -5.80 2.87
N LEU A 134 -1.95 -6.58 3.64
CA LEU A 134 -1.52 -7.07 4.95
C LEU A 134 -0.23 -7.89 4.85
N TRP A 135 -0.15 -8.83 3.92
CA TRP A 135 1.04 -9.68 3.74
C TRP A 135 2.27 -8.88 3.31
N VAL A 136 2.10 -7.86 2.46
CA VAL A 136 3.20 -6.93 2.13
C VAL A 136 3.65 -6.19 3.39
N CYS A 137 2.71 -5.68 4.20
CA CYS A 137 3.04 -5.00 5.46
C CYS A 137 3.80 -5.93 6.41
N HIS A 138 3.34 -7.16 6.61
CA HIS A 138 4.03 -8.14 7.46
C HIS A 138 5.46 -8.43 6.99
N ALA A 139 5.68 -8.54 5.68
CA ALA A 139 7.01 -8.81 5.13
C ALA A 139 7.95 -7.60 5.23
N LEU A 140 7.44 -6.37 5.08
CA LEU A 140 8.27 -5.18 4.90
C LEU A 140 8.37 -4.29 6.15
N PHE A 141 7.44 -4.34 7.10
CA PHE A 141 7.47 -3.51 8.31
C PHE A 141 8.72 -3.72 9.17
N PRO A 142 9.27 -4.95 9.32
CA PRO A 142 10.54 -5.14 10.01
C PRO A 142 11.72 -4.37 9.40
N LEU A 143 11.61 -3.94 8.14
CA LEU A 143 12.63 -3.20 7.41
C LEU A 143 12.43 -1.68 7.46
N LEU A 144 11.33 -1.18 7.99
CA LEU A 144 11.07 0.26 8.08
C LEU A 144 12.17 0.94 8.89
N ARG A 145 12.74 1.99 8.33
CA ARG A 145 13.72 2.84 9.02
C ARG A 145 13.03 3.90 9.86
N SER A 146 13.76 4.52 10.75
CA SER A 146 13.29 5.73 11.42
C SER A 146 12.90 6.80 10.39
N ASN A 147 11.82 7.52 10.66
CA ASN A 147 11.18 8.46 9.73
C ASN A 147 10.62 7.84 8.44
N ALA A 148 10.36 6.54 8.40
CA ALA A 148 9.72 5.91 7.25
C ALA A 148 8.27 6.42 7.07
N ARG A 149 7.80 6.36 5.82
CA ARG A 149 6.43 6.72 5.43
C ARG A 149 5.72 5.52 4.83
N VAL A 150 4.56 5.18 5.37
CA VAL A 150 3.70 4.12 4.83
C VAL A 150 2.38 4.74 4.40
N VAL A 151 2.00 4.48 3.16
CA VAL A 151 0.76 4.99 2.56
C VAL A 151 -0.05 3.83 2.00
N ASN A 152 -1.23 3.60 2.56
CA ASN A 152 -2.16 2.60 2.06
C ASN A 152 -3.23 3.28 1.20
N VAL A 153 -3.23 2.98 -0.10
CA VAL A 153 -4.21 3.55 -1.02
C VAL A 153 -5.55 2.87 -0.82
N SER A 154 -6.42 3.53 -0.08
CA SER A 154 -7.80 3.16 0.17
C SER A 154 -8.73 3.85 -0.84
N SER A 155 -9.92 4.22 -0.42
CA SER A 155 -10.91 4.91 -1.26
C SER A 155 -11.94 5.61 -0.39
N PHE A 156 -12.49 6.71 -0.87
CA PHE A 156 -13.68 7.35 -0.31
C PHE A 156 -14.90 6.38 -0.24
N VAL A 157 -14.95 5.40 -1.16
CA VAL A 157 -15.97 4.34 -1.13
C VAL A 157 -15.92 3.52 0.18
N SER A 158 -14.78 3.46 0.87
CA SER A 158 -14.68 2.80 2.18
C SER A 158 -15.63 3.44 3.22
N LYS A 159 -15.65 4.77 3.30
CA LYS A 159 -16.57 5.49 4.19
C LYS A 159 -18.03 5.29 3.79
N GLN A 160 -18.33 5.45 2.51
CA GLN A 160 -19.69 5.25 2.00
C GLN A 160 -20.24 3.85 2.27
N CYS A 161 -19.37 2.83 2.18
CA CYS A 161 -19.74 1.45 2.45
C CYS A 161 -19.82 1.17 3.96
N LEU A 162 -18.95 1.78 4.77
CA LEU A 162 -19.04 1.69 6.22
C LEU A 162 -20.37 2.26 6.73
N ASP A 163 -20.80 3.42 6.20
CA ASP A 163 -22.08 4.05 6.56
C ASP A 163 -23.31 3.21 6.16
N LYS A 164 -23.15 2.24 5.25
CA LYS A 164 -24.16 1.25 4.86
C LYS A 164 -24.11 -0.06 5.66
N CYS A 165 -23.08 -0.27 6.44
CA CYS A 165 -23.03 -1.41 7.37
C CYS A 165 -24.07 -1.28 8.46
N SER A 166 -24.43 -2.39 9.11
CA SER A 166 -25.26 -2.34 10.32
C SER A 166 -24.59 -1.50 11.41
N PRO A 167 -25.38 -0.89 12.33
CA PRO A 167 -24.82 -0.11 13.43
C PRO A 167 -23.78 -0.87 14.27
N GLU A 168 -23.97 -2.17 14.45
CA GLU A 168 -23.07 -3.06 15.20
C GLU A 168 -21.72 -3.20 14.48
N LEU A 169 -21.74 -3.43 13.17
CA LEU A 169 -20.52 -3.51 12.35
C LEU A 169 -19.79 -2.16 12.32
N GLN A 170 -20.54 -1.06 12.14
CA GLN A 170 -19.95 0.29 12.20
C GLN A 170 -19.24 0.52 13.53
N ALA A 171 -19.92 0.20 14.65
CA ALA A 171 -19.35 0.37 15.99
C ALA A 171 -18.07 -0.46 16.17
N LYS A 172 -18.07 -1.73 15.73
CA LYS A 172 -16.90 -2.61 15.81
C LYS A 172 -15.74 -2.07 14.98
N LEU A 173 -15.98 -1.69 13.71
CA LEU A 173 -14.95 -1.23 12.78
C LEU A 173 -14.38 0.15 13.15
N ARG A 174 -15.15 0.98 13.89
CA ARG A 174 -14.69 2.29 14.36
C ARG A 174 -13.96 2.25 15.70
N ARG A 175 -13.97 1.12 16.42
CA ARG A 175 -13.26 1.01 17.71
C ARG A 175 -11.77 1.33 17.55
N THR A 176 -11.21 2.01 18.54
CA THR A 176 -9.79 2.35 18.56
C THR A 176 -8.90 1.19 18.97
N ASN A 177 -9.45 0.20 19.68
CA ASN A 177 -8.75 -0.98 20.21
C ASN A 177 -9.05 -2.27 19.46
N ILE A 178 -9.55 -2.20 18.23
CA ILE A 178 -9.71 -3.38 17.37
C ILE A 178 -8.33 -3.95 17.01
N SER A 179 -8.15 -5.26 17.18
CA SER A 179 -6.90 -5.92 16.80
C SER A 179 -6.87 -6.28 15.31
N GLU A 180 -5.68 -6.54 14.78
CA GLU A 180 -5.51 -7.00 13.40
C GLU A 180 -6.17 -8.38 13.20
N GLU A 181 -6.06 -9.28 14.18
CA GLU A 181 -6.69 -10.60 14.15
C GLU A 181 -8.21 -10.49 14.09
N GLU A 182 -8.79 -9.61 14.93
CA GLU A 182 -10.25 -9.38 14.93
C GLU A 182 -10.70 -8.80 13.58
N LEU A 183 -9.95 -7.86 13.02
CA LEU A 183 -10.25 -7.32 11.68
C LEU A 183 -10.17 -8.43 10.61
N CYS A 184 -9.14 -9.28 10.65
CA CYS A 184 -9.00 -10.40 9.72
C CYS A 184 -10.18 -11.38 9.81
N LEU A 185 -10.64 -11.69 11.02
CA LEU A 185 -11.84 -12.52 11.24
C LEU A 185 -13.09 -11.88 10.62
N MET A 186 -13.33 -10.60 10.89
CA MET A 186 -14.47 -9.87 10.32
C MET A 186 -14.44 -9.84 8.78
N MET A 187 -13.25 -9.62 8.18
CA MET A 187 -13.12 -9.66 6.72
C MET A 187 -13.34 -11.06 6.15
N GLY A 188 -12.96 -12.12 6.87
CA GLY A 188 -13.26 -13.51 6.53
C GLY A 188 -14.75 -13.84 6.64
N GLU A 189 -15.43 -13.36 7.68
CA GLU A 189 -16.88 -13.46 7.85
C GLU A 189 -17.64 -12.82 6.69
N PHE A 190 -17.20 -11.64 6.24
CA PHE A 190 -17.77 -11.01 5.05
C PHE A 190 -17.67 -11.91 3.81
N VAL A 191 -16.50 -12.49 3.54
CA VAL A 191 -16.31 -13.38 2.38
C VAL A 191 -17.23 -14.60 2.48
N THR A 192 -17.30 -15.24 3.64
CA THR A 192 -18.17 -16.40 3.88
C THR A 192 -19.66 -16.03 3.70
N ALA A 193 -20.07 -14.89 4.22
CA ALA A 193 -21.43 -14.38 4.06
C ALA A 193 -21.76 -14.03 2.62
N ALA A 194 -20.80 -13.46 1.86
CA ALA A 194 -20.95 -13.17 0.44
C ALA A 194 -21.10 -14.45 -0.39
N GLN A 195 -20.31 -15.49 -0.09
CA GLN A 195 -20.36 -16.79 -0.76
C GLN A 195 -21.70 -17.51 -0.51
N SER A 196 -22.28 -17.34 0.67
CA SER A 196 -23.61 -17.92 1.02
C SER A 196 -24.78 -16.99 0.66
N GLY A 197 -24.53 -15.79 0.12
CA GLY A 197 -25.58 -14.82 -0.23
C GLY A 197 -26.27 -14.17 0.99
N THR A 198 -25.67 -14.23 2.18
CA THR A 198 -26.27 -13.75 3.44
C THR A 198 -25.64 -12.44 3.95
N HIS A 199 -24.71 -11.85 3.22
CA HIS A 199 -23.93 -10.69 3.67
C HIS A 199 -24.80 -9.48 4.02
N GLU A 200 -25.83 -9.15 3.23
CA GLU A 200 -26.72 -8.03 3.53
C GLU A 200 -27.55 -8.31 4.80
N ALA A 201 -28.04 -9.55 4.97
CA ALA A 201 -28.76 -9.96 6.20
C ALA A 201 -27.85 -9.91 7.45
N GLN A 202 -26.54 -10.05 7.27
CA GLN A 202 -25.54 -9.92 8.34
C GLN A 202 -25.01 -8.48 8.49
N GLY A 203 -25.62 -7.52 7.82
CA GLY A 203 -25.32 -6.11 7.95
C GLY A 203 -24.15 -5.60 7.11
N TRP A 204 -23.61 -6.40 6.19
CA TRP A 204 -22.55 -5.99 5.27
C TRP A 204 -23.11 -5.31 4.02
N PRO A 205 -22.40 -4.35 3.43
CA PRO A 205 -22.84 -3.71 2.19
C PRO A 205 -22.64 -4.64 0.99
N ASN A 206 -23.48 -4.51 -0.02
CA ASN A 206 -23.36 -5.24 -1.29
C ASN A 206 -22.25 -4.62 -2.18
N SER A 207 -21.01 -4.61 -1.68
CA SER A 207 -19.84 -4.07 -2.38
C SER A 207 -18.56 -4.76 -1.91
N ALA A 208 -18.05 -5.69 -2.70
CA ALA A 208 -16.77 -6.35 -2.45
C ALA A 208 -15.61 -5.32 -2.38
N TYR A 209 -15.55 -4.41 -3.35
CA TYR A 209 -14.53 -3.36 -3.37
C TYR A 209 -14.63 -2.43 -2.17
N GLY A 210 -15.84 -1.92 -1.87
CA GLY A 210 -16.04 -1.03 -0.72
C GLY A 210 -15.64 -1.67 0.60
N THR A 211 -16.07 -2.91 0.83
CA THR A 211 -15.72 -3.66 2.05
C THR A 211 -14.21 -3.91 2.14
N SER A 212 -13.54 -4.24 1.03
CA SER A 212 -12.08 -4.38 1.02
C SER A 212 -11.37 -3.07 1.41
N LYS A 213 -11.91 -1.93 0.98
CA LYS A 213 -11.34 -0.61 1.32
C LYS A 213 -11.69 -0.18 2.75
N ILE A 214 -12.80 -0.63 3.34
CA ILE A 214 -13.02 -0.55 4.79
C ILE A 214 -11.89 -1.27 5.52
N GLY A 215 -11.62 -2.53 5.14
CA GLY A 215 -10.55 -3.33 5.73
C GLY A 215 -9.19 -2.62 5.65
N VAL A 216 -8.80 -2.09 4.48
CA VAL A 216 -7.53 -1.35 4.29
C VAL A 216 -7.45 -0.11 5.18
N THR A 217 -8.55 0.65 5.34
CA THR A 217 -8.55 1.86 6.17
C THR A 217 -8.45 1.53 7.64
N VAL A 218 -9.21 0.53 8.13
CA VAL A 218 -9.12 0.09 9.53
C VAL A 218 -7.75 -0.52 9.82
N LEU A 219 -7.21 -1.35 8.92
CA LEU A 219 -5.86 -1.90 9.03
C LEU A 219 -4.81 -0.80 9.20
N SER A 220 -4.92 0.28 8.43
CA SER A 220 -4.00 1.42 8.53
C SER A 220 -4.04 2.07 9.91
N ARG A 221 -5.22 2.19 10.53
CA ARG A 221 -5.36 2.73 11.89
C ARG A 221 -4.75 1.79 12.94
N ILE A 222 -5.00 0.50 12.81
CA ILE A 222 -4.43 -0.54 13.70
C ILE A 222 -2.90 -0.50 13.62
N GLN A 223 -2.35 -0.56 12.41
CA GLN A 223 -0.91 -0.59 12.19
C GLN A 223 -0.22 0.69 12.67
N ALA A 224 -0.84 1.85 12.47
CA ALA A 224 -0.35 3.12 13.01
C ALA A 224 -0.31 3.09 14.55
N HIS A 225 -1.36 2.57 15.19
CA HIS A 225 -1.40 2.43 16.65
C HIS A 225 -0.29 1.49 17.16
N VAL A 226 -0.11 0.33 16.54
CA VAL A 226 0.97 -0.62 16.89
C VAL A 226 2.35 0.01 16.70
N LEU A 227 2.57 0.78 15.64
CA LEU A 227 3.84 1.50 15.44
C LEU A 227 4.09 2.54 16.53
N ASN A 228 3.05 3.24 17.00
CA ASN A 228 3.18 4.15 18.15
C ASN A 228 3.57 3.44 19.45
N GLU A 229 3.04 2.23 19.69
CA GLU A 229 3.38 1.46 20.89
C GLU A 229 4.76 0.82 20.81
N THR A 230 5.11 0.27 19.67
CA THR A 230 6.34 -0.55 19.53
C THR A 230 7.53 0.23 19.02
N ARG A 231 7.33 1.38 18.37
CA ARG A 231 8.35 2.18 17.68
C ARG A 231 8.13 3.70 17.83
N ALA A 232 7.64 4.13 18.98
CA ALA A 232 7.27 5.53 19.28
C ALA A 232 8.37 6.57 18.96
N GLY A 233 9.65 6.20 19.15
CA GLY A 233 10.79 7.10 18.92
C GLY A 233 11.25 7.21 17.45
N ASP A 234 10.72 6.37 16.57
CA ASP A 234 11.22 6.25 15.20
C ASP A 234 10.66 7.28 14.21
N GLY A 235 9.61 8.00 14.58
CA GLY A 235 8.99 9.01 13.71
C GLY A 235 8.35 8.45 12.44
N ILE A 236 7.96 7.16 12.45
CA ILE A 236 7.28 6.50 11.32
C ILE A 236 5.85 7.03 11.22
N LEU A 237 5.43 7.45 10.04
CA LEU A 237 4.05 7.85 9.77
C LEU A 237 3.39 6.87 8.81
N LEU A 238 2.19 6.41 9.19
CA LEU A 238 1.37 5.51 8.39
C LEU A 238 -0.03 6.08 8.25
N ASN A 239 -0.53 6.20 7.01
CA ASN A 239 -1.86 6.74 6.73
C ASN A 239 -2.56 5.95 5.62
N ALA A 240 -3.88 5.94 5.66
CA ALA A 240 -4.72 5.58 4.52
C ALA A 240 -5.02 6.83 3.68
N CYS A 241 -5.17 6.68 2.37
CA CYS A 241 -5.56 7.81 1.53
C CYS A 241 -6.54 7.43 0.43
N CYS A 242 -7.30 8.43 -0.03
CA CYS A 242 -8.14 8.34 -1.21
C CYS A 242 -7.50 9.11 -2.36
N PRO A 243 -7.24 8.49 -3.53
CA PRO A 243 -6.73 9.17 -4.71
C PRO A 243 -7.80 9.98 -5.45
N GLY A 244 -9.08 9.83 -5.07
CA GLY A 244 -10.22 10.34 -5.80
C GLY A 244 -10.72 9.37 -6.87
N TRP A 245 -11.64 9.85 -7.74
CA TRP A 245 -12.15 9.08 -8.88
C TRP A 245 -11.28 9.36 -10.10
N VAL A 246 -10.40 8.41 -10.45
CA VAL A 246 -9.28 8.59 -11.38
C VAL A 246 -9.46 7.75 -12.63
N ARG A 247 -9.22 8.35 -13.81
CA ARG A 247 -9.25 7.67 -15.12
C ARG A 247 -8.17 6.59 -15.21
N THR A 248 -8.59 5.37 -14.99
CA THR A 248 -7.77 4.15 -15.06
C THR A 248 -8.60 3.03 -15.70
N ASP A 249 -7.97 1.91 -16.02
CA ASP A 249 -8.68 0.72 -16.50
C ASP A 249 -9.76 0.23 -15.51
N MET A 250 -9.55 0.49 -14.21
CA MET A 250 -10.48 0.14 -13.15
C MET A 250 -11.72 1.02 -13.15
N ALA A 251 -11.53 2.34 -13.20
CA ALA A 251 -12.62 3.32 -13.05
C ALA A 251 -13.23 3.80 -14.37
N GLY A 252 -12.55 3.53 -15.48
CA GLY A 252 -13.00 3.90 -16.83
C GLY A 252 -12.74 5.37 -17.20
N PRO A 253 -13.08 5.76 -18.45
CA PRO A 253 -12.71 7.05 -19.02
C PRO A 253 -13.55 8.23 -18.49
N LYS A 254 -14.68 7.96 -17.82
CA LYS A 254 -15.58 9.01 -17.30
C LYS A 254 -15.13 9.63 -15.97
N ALA A 255 -14.11 9.06 -15.34
CA ALA A 255 -13.59 9.61 -14.11
C ALA A 255 -12.97 11.00 -14.34
N PRO A 256 -13.20 11.98 -13.43
CA PRO A 256 -12.77 13.36 -13.64
C PRO A 256 -11.27 13.57 -13.54
N LYS A 257 -10.59 12.85 -12.62
CA LYS A 257 -9.17 13.04 -12.35
C LYS A 257 -8.28 12.26 -13.32
N SER A 258 -7.12 12.83 -13.65
CA SER A 258 -6.03 12.11 -14.28
C SER A 258 -5.30 11.19 -13.28
N PRO A 259 -4.48 10.21 -13.73
CA PRO A 259 -3.61 9.45 -12.85
C PRO A 259 -2.65 10.32 -12.04
N GLU A 260 -2.15 11.40 -12.61
CA GLU A 260 -1.25 12.37 -11.96
C GLU A 260 -1.95 13.09 -10.80
N GLU A 261 -3.17 13.58 -11.01
CA GLU A 261 -4.00 14.17 -9.96
C GLU A 261 -4.34 13.15 -8.85
N GLY A 262 -4.58 11.88 -9.24
CA GLY A 262 -4.78 10.79 -8.29
C GLY A 262 -3.55 10.46 -7.45
N ALA A 263 -2.36 10.70 -7.97
CA ALA A 263 -1.10 10.46 -7.28
C ALA A 263 -0.73 11.56 -6.26
N GLU A 264 -1.35 12.73 -6.31
CA GLU A 264 -0.95 13.87 -5.47
C GLU A 264 -1.02 13.59 -3.97
N THR A 265 -2.11 13.01 -3.48
CA THR A 265 -2.24 12.72 -2.04
C THR A 265 -1.29 11.60 -1.58
N PRO A 266 -1.17 10.44 -2.26
CA PRO A 266 -0.16 9.45 -1.92
C PRO A 266 1.27 10.00 -1.92
N VAL A 267 1.65 10.80 -2.91
CA VAL A 267 2.99 11.42 -2.99
C VAL A 267 3.19 12.42 -1.85
N TYR A 268 2.20 13.27 -1.56
CA TYR A 268 2.24 14.19 -0.43
C TYR A 268 2.55 13.47 0.88
N LEU A 269 1.83 12.37 1.18
CA LEU A 269 2.03 11.59 2.39
C LEU A 269 3.40 10.89 2.44
N ALA A 270 3.87 10.40 1.30
CA ALA A 270 5.19 9.77 1.17
C ALA A 270 6.35 10.76 1.34
N MET A 271 6.13 12.04 1.04
CA MET A 271 7.13 13.11 1.07
C MET A 271 7.03 14.01 2.31
N LEU A 272 6.24 13.61 3.32
CA LEU A 272 6.21 14.33 4.60
C LEU A 272 7.62 14.43 5.20
N GLN A 273 7.97 15.62 5.66
CA GLN A 273 9.32 15.92 6.14
C GLN A 273 9.73 15.03 7.33
N GLU A 274 11.02 14.82 7.49
CA GLU A 274 11.57 14.18 8.69
C GLU A 274 11.21 15.03 9.93
N GLY A 275 10.83 14.35 11.00
CA GLY A 275 10.36 15.02 12.22
C GLY A 275 8.88 15.45 12.20
N ALA A 276 8.17 15.32 11.06
CA ALA A 276 6.72 15.48 11.05
C ALA A 276 6.08 14.44 11.98
N LYS A 277 5.07 14.86 12.75
CA LYS A 277 4.33 13.98 13.68
C LYS A 277 2.94 13.63 13.17
N GLU A 278 2.43 14.40 12.21
CA GLU A 278 1.08 14.28 11.67
C GLU A 278 1.10 14.49 10.13
N PRO A 279 0.13 13.94 9.40
CA PRO A 279 -0.90 12.99 9.86
C PRO A 279 -0.32 11.59 10.16
N HIS A 280 -0.90 10.89 11.15
CA HIS A 280 -0.57 9.52 11.49
C HIS A 280 -1.83 8.76 11.89
N GLY A 281 -2.05 7.57 11.32
CA GLY A 281 -3.25 6.76 11.54
C GLY A 281 -4.54 7.39 10.96
N GLN A 282 -4.40 8.33 10.03
CA GLN A 282 -5.51 9.12 9.51
C GLN A 282 -5.96 8.63 8.11
N PHE A 283 -7.18 9.00 7.74
CA PHE A 283 -7.68 8.90 6.38
C PHE A 283 -7.54 10.27 5.70
N VAL A 284 -6.78 10.33 4.60
CA VAL A 284 -6.42 11.59 3.94
C VAL A 284 -6.94 11.60 2.51
N SER A 285 -7.63 12.68 2.13
CA SER A 285 -8.06 12.93 0.75
C SER A 285 -7.76 14.39 0.39
N GLU A 286 -7.38 14.66 -0.85
CA GLU A 286 -7.00 16.02 -1.29
C GLU A 286 -5.95 16.67 -0.35
N LYS A 287 -5.00 15.85 0.16
CA LYS A 287 -3.94 16.27 1.11
C LYS A 287 -4.48 16.79 2.48
N VAL A 288 -5.75 16.55 2.77
CA VAL A 288 -6.42 16.97 4.00
C VAL A 288 -6.95 15.75 4.75
N VAL A 289 -6.77 15.73 6.07
CA VAL A 289 -7.37 14.71 6.95
C VAL A 289 -8.89 14.78 6.84
N GLN A 290 -9.50 13.64 6.64
CA GLN A 290 -10.97 13.50 6.55
C GLN A 290 -11.49 12.69 7.72
N GLU A 291 -12.68 13.01 8.16
CA GLU A 291 -13.42 12.13 9.07
C GLU A 291 -13.83 10.84 8.36
N TRP A 292 -13.60 9.71 9.04
CA TRP A 292 -13.87 8.38 8.48
C TRP A 292 -14.64 7.49 9.46
#